data_aed6c58c7adfa4fce5306f927790023a
#
_entry.id   aed6c58c7adfa4fce5306f927790023a
#
_cell.length_a   1.000
_cell.length_b   1.000
_cell.length_c   1.000
_cell.angle_alpha   90.00
_cell.angle_beta   90.00
_cell.angle_gamma   90.00
#
_symmetry.space_group_name_H-M   'P 1'
#
loop_
_entity.id
_entity.type
_entity.pdbx_description
1 polymer ?
#
loop_
_entity_poly.entity_id
_entity_poly.type
_entity_poly.pdbx_seq_one_letter_code
_entity_poly.pdbx_strand_id
1 'polypeptide(L)'
;MNLAVKIQSDLVEAMRAKDELRLSVLRGIKSAIKMKEVEKIKTLDESETIQILQTLVKQRKESIELFTQGNRPELAAKETKELAIIESYLPAGASEAEMDAAISKAISETGANSMKQMGAVVKVAKSALLGKTVDGKVLSDRVRDRLSKVG
;
A
#
# COMPACT_ATOMS: atom_id res chain seq x y z
N MET A 1 -19.27 1.58 5.99
CA MET A 1 -19.31 1.85 4.53
C MET A 1 -18.10 1.17 3.90
N ASN A 2 -18.31 0.40 2.85
CA ASN A 2 -17.18 -0.24 2.18
C ASN A 2 -16.47 0.74 1.24
N LEU A 3 -15.23 0.40 0.86
CA LEU A 3 -14.39 1.25 0.01
C LEU A 3 -15.01 1.53 -1.36
N ALA A 4 -15.61 0.53 -1.98
CA ALA A 4 -16.21 0.71 -3.31
C ALA A 4 -17.33 1.75 -3.27
N VAL A 5 -18.17 1.71 -2.25
CA VAL A 5 -19.25 2.68 -2.06
C VAL A 5 -18.69 4.06 -1.78
N LYS A 6 -17.68 4.16 -0.92
CA LYS A 6 -17.03 5.43 -0.62
C LYS A 6 -16.40 6.06 -1.85
N ILE A 7 -15.67 5.27 -2.65
CA ILE A 7 -15.05 5.73 -3.88
C ILE A 7 -16.10 6.27 -4.86
N GLN A 8 -17.21 5.56 -5.02
CA GLN A 8 -18.31 5.99 -5.89
C GLN A 8 -18.94 7.30 -5.40
N SER A 9 -19.17 7.41 -4.11
CA SER A 9 -19.72 8.65 -3.50
C SER A 9 -18.77 9.82 -3.70
N ASP A 10 -17.48 9.62 -3.45
CA ASP A 10 -16.47 10.66 -3.60
C ASP A 10 -16.29 11.06 -5.08
N LEU A 11 -16.46 10.12 -6.00
CA LEU A 11 -16.41 10.41 -7.43
C LEU A 11 -17.53 11.36 -7.84
N VAL A 12 -18.76 11.12 -7.37
CA VAL A 12 -19.89 12.00 -7.62
C VAL A 12 -19.66 13.40 -7.02
N GLU A 13 -19.13 13.43 -5.81
CA GLU A 13 -18.79 14.70 -5.14
C GLU A 13 -17.72 15.48 -5.91
N ALA A 14 -16.67 14.80 -6.41
CA ALA A 14 -15.63 15.42 -7.23
C ALA A 14 -16.20 15.98 -8.54
N MET A 15 -17.15 15.27 -9.15
CA MET A 15 -17.84 15.76 -10.35
C MET A 15 -18.60 17.05 -10.05
N ARG A 16 -19.34 17.09 -8.96
CA ARG A 16 -20.12 18.27 -8.56
C ARG A 16 -19.23 19.46 -8.22
N ALA A 17 -18.10 19.19 -7.56
CA ALA A 17 -17.13 20.21 -7.18
C ALA A 17 -16.24 20.65 -8.34
N LYS A 18 -16.30 19.97 -9.49
CA LYS A 18 -15.44 20.20 -10.65
C LYS A 18 -13.96 20.06 -10.30
N ASP A 19 -13.66 19.16 -9.39
CA ASP A 19 -12.29 18.82 -8.98
C ASP A 19 -11.73 17.79 -9.96
N GLU A 20 -11.12 18.29 -11.03
CA GLU A 20 -10.64 17.45 -12.14
C GLU A 20 -9.56 16.46 -11.72
N LEU A 21 -8.63 16.86 -10.87
CA LEU A 21 -7.56 15.99 -10.40
C LEU A 21 -8.13 14.80 -9.63
N ARG A 22 -8.97 15.09 -8.64
CA ARG A 22 -9.60 14.06 -7.82
C ARG A 22 -10.50 13.16 -8.66
N LEU A 23 -11.27 13.75 -9.57
CA LEU A 23 -12.15 13.01 -10.46
C LEU A 23 -11.37 12.03 -11.34
N SER A 24 -10.25 12.49 -11.92
CA SER A 24 -9.38 11.65 -12.75
C SER A 24 -8.84 10.46 -11.99
N VAL A 25 -8.35 10.69 -10.77
CA VAL A 25 -7.82 9.61 -9.90
C VAL A 25 -8.91 8.61 -9.55
N LEU A 26 -10.07 9.09 -9.13
CA LEU A 26 -11.20 8.22 -8.74
C LEU A 26 -11.73 7.40 -9.91
N ARG A 27 -11.78 7.98 -11.11
CA ARG A 27 -12.13 7.24 -12.32
C ARG A 27 -11.11 6.14 -12.63
N GLY A 28 -9.83 6.43 -12.44
CA GLY A 28 -8.76 5.45 -12.62
C GLY A 28 -8.89 4.28 -11.64
N ILE A 29 -9.18 4.57 -10.38
CA ILE A 29 -9.41 3.54 -9.37
C ILE A 29 -10.61 2.68 -9.75
N LYS A 30 -11.72 3.32 -10.12
CA LYS A 30 -12.95 2.61 -10.50
C LYS A 30 -12.73 1.72 -11.72
N SER A 31 -11.97 2.20 -12.71
CA SER A 31 -11.62 1.41 -13.90
C SER A 31 -10.78 0.19 -13.54
N ALA A 32 -9.80 0.34 -12.66
CA ALA A 32 -8.96 -0.77 -12.22
C ALA A 32 -9.78 -1.83 -11.49
N ILE A 33 -10.71 -1.42 -10.63
CA ILE A 33 -11.62 -2.32 -9.93
C ILE A 33 -12.49 -3.07 -10.95
N LYS A 34 -13.08 -2.34 -11.89
CA LYS A 34 -13.95 -2.91 -12.92
C LYS A 34 -13.24 -3.94 -13.78
N MET A 35 -12.01 -3.65 -14.20
CA MET A 35 -11.21 -4.58 -14.98
C MET A 35 -10.96 -5.88 -14.22
N LYS A 36 -10.67 -5.77 -12.92
CA LYS A 36 -10.44 -6.95 -12.09
C LYS A 36 -11.72 -7.76 -11.88
N GLU A 37 -12.84 -7.08 -11.73
CA GLU A 37 -14.15 -7.75 -11.61
C GLU A 37 -14.51 -8.52 -12.87
N VAL A 38 -14.24 -7.96 -14.04
CA VAL A 38 -14.46 -8.62 -15.32
C VAL A 38 -13.55 -9.85 -15.46
N GLU A 39 -12.27 -9.70 -15.10
CA GLU A 39 -11.29 -10.78 -15.15
C GLU A 39 -11.70 -11.95 -14.24
N LYS A 40 -12.15 -11.65 -13.02
CA LYS A 40 -12.55 -12.66 -12.03
C LYS A 40 -13.99 -13.10 -12.15
N ILE A 41 -14.79 -12.43 -12.97
CA ILE A 41 -16.22 -12.70 -13.14
C ILE A 41 -16.96 -12.67 -11.81
N LYS A 42 -16.64 -11.69 -10.97
CA LYS A 42 -17.29 -11.48 -9.66
C LYS A 42 -17.05 -10.07 -9.14
N THR A 43 -17.89 -9.64 -8.21
CA THR A 43 -17.67 -8.40 -7.47
C THR A 43 -16.51 -8.58 -6.50
N LEU A 44 -15.64 -7.58 -6.40
CA LEU A 44 -14.51 -7.63 -5.48
C LEU A 44 -14.97 -7.39 -4.04
N ASP A 45 -14.37 -8.12 -3.10
CA ASP A 45 -14.55 -7.85 -1.68
C ASP A 45 -13.63 -6.71 -1.22
N GLU A 46 -13.76 -6.33 0.05
CA GLU A 46 -12.96 -5.23 0.64
C GLU A 46 -11.47 -5.49 0.53
N SER A 47 -11.04 -6.71 0.85
CA SER A 47 -9.62 -7.10 0.80
C SER A 47 -9.06 -6.99 -0.62
N GLU A 48 -9.81 -7.46 -1.60
CA GLU A 48 -9.41 -7.38 -3.01
C GLU A 48 -9.35 -5.93 -3.50
N THR A 49 -10.27 -5.09 -3.05
CA THR A 49 -10.27 -3.66 -3.37
C THR A 49 -9.02 -2.99 -2.79
N ILE A 50 -8.66 -3.31 -1.55
CA ILE A 50 -7.44 -2.80 -0.92
C ILE A 50 -6.20 -3.22 -1.72
N GLN A 51 -6.14 -4.47 -2.19
CA GLN A 51 -5.02 -4.94 -3.00
C GLN A 51 -4.87 -4.15 -4.30
N ILE A 52 -5.98 -3.80 -4.94
CA ILE A 52 -5.94 -2.96 -6.15
C ILE A 52 -5.37 -1.58 -5.82
N LEU A 53 -5.83 -0.97 -4.73
CA LEU A 53 -5.32 0.33 -4.30
C LEU A 53 -3.82 0.28 -3.99
N GLN A 54 -3.36 -0.77 -3.33
CA GLN A 54 -1.94 -0.98 -3.04
C GLN A 54 -1.10 -1.10 -4.31
N THR A 55 -1.61 -1.80 -5.32
CA THR A 55 -0.95 -1.93 -6.63
C THR A 55 -0.85 -0.57 -7.31
N LEU A 56 -1.92 0.22 -7.29
CA LEU A 56 -1.93 1.57 -7.87
C LEU A 56 -0.95 2.50 -7.15
N VAL A 57 -0.85 2.40 -5.82
CA VAL A 57 0.14 3.15 -5.04
C VAL A 57 1.56 2.80 -5.47
N LYS A 58 1.85 1.51 -5.61
CA LYS A 58 3.16 1.03 -6.05
C LYS A 58 3.52 1.57 -7.43
N GLN A 59 2.59 1.49 -8.37
CA GLN A 59 2.79 1.99 -9.73
C GLN A 59 3.06 3.49 -9.75
N ARG A 60 2.35 4.26 -8.92
CA ARG A 60 2.56 5.70 -8.81
C ARG A 60 3.91 6.04 -8.21
N LYS A 61 4.34 5.32 -7.20
CA LYS A 61 5.67 5.52 -6.60
C LYS A 61 6.79 5.24 -7.59
N GLU A 62 6.65 4.20 -8.40
CA GLU A 62 7.59 3.87 -9.46
C GLU A 62 7.64 4.98 -10.52
N SER A 63 6.48 5.51 -10.90
CA SER A 63 6.40 6.63 -11.86
C SER A 63 7.06 7.89 -11.32
N ILE A 64 6.81 8.21 -10.05
CA ILE A 64 7.44 9.37 -9.38
C ILE A 64 8.96 9.25 -9.43
N GLU A 65 9.48 8.08 -9.12
CA GLU A 65 10.92 7.82 -9.16
C GLU A 65 11.48 8.01 -10.56
N LEU A 66 10.81 7.45 -11.57
CA LEU A 66 11.24 7.58 -12.97
C LEU A 66 11.21 9.03 -13.45
N PHE A 67 10.16 9.78 -13.12
CA PHE A 67 10.08 11.20 -13.49
C PHE A 67 11.14 12.04 -12.78
N THR A 68 11.45 11.71 -11.54
CA THR A 68 12.50 12.39 -10.78
C THR A 68 13.86 12.12 -11.41
N GLN A 69 14.16 10.87 -11.73
CA GLN A 69 15.41 10.48 -12.39
C GLN A 69 15.52 11.09 -13.79
N GLY A 70 14.41 11.18 -14.50
CA GLY A 70 14.34 11.76 -15.83
C GLY A 70 14.29 13.29 -15.87
N ASN A 71 14.46 13.94 -14.72
CA ASN A 71 14.43 15.40 -14.57
C ASN A 71 13.11 16.02 -15.05
N ARG A 72 12.01 15.40 -14.65
CA ARG A 72 10.64 15.87 -14.93
C ARG A 72 9.91 16.16 -13.62
N PRO A 73 10.33 17.21 -12.88
CA PRO A 73 9.77 17.49 -11.55
C PRO A 73 8.28 17.83 -11.56
N GLU A 74 7.78 18.45 -12.63
CA GLU A 74 6.36 18.79 -12.76
C GLU A 74 5.48 17.54 -12.86
N LEU A 75 5.96 16.50 -13.56
CA LEU A 75 5.25 15.24 -13.68
C LEU A 75 5.32 14.44 -12.38
N ALA A 76 6.49 14.45 -11.72
CA ALA A 76 6.64 13.83 -10.41
C ALA A 76 5.72 14.47 -9.38
N ALA A 77 5.58 15.80 -9.38
CA ALA A 77 4.70 16.53 -8.47
C ALA A 77 3.24 16.17 -8.70
N LYS A 78 2.82 16.05 -9.94
CA LYS A 78 1.45 15.66 -10.30
C LYS A 78 1.15 14.25 -9.79
N GLU A 79 2.04 13.30 -10.06
CA GLU A 79 1.89 11.92 -9.58
C GLU A 79 1.85 11.84 -8.06
N THR A 80 2.62 12.68 -7.37
CA THR A 80 2.63 12.74 -5.91
C THR A 80 1.27 13.17 -5.36
N LYS A 81 0.64 14.17 -5.98
CA LYS A 81 -0.70 14.62 -5.59
C LYS A 81 -1.74 13.52 -5.83
N GLU A 82 -1.65 12.82 -6.96
CA GLU A 82 -2.54 11.72 -7.28
C GLU A 82 -2.35 10.55 -6.30
N LEU A 83 -1.10 10.25 -5.95
CA LEU A 83 -0.76 9.22 -4.96
C LEU A 83 -1.42 9.51 -3.61
N ALA A 84 -1.37 10.75 -3.13
CA ALA A 84 -1.98 11.14 -1.86
C ALA A 84 -3.48 10.84 -1.83
N ILE A 85 -4.16 11.04 -2.95
CA ILE A 85 -5.60 10.74 -3.06
C ILE A 85 -5.85 9.25 -2.91
N ILE A 86 -5.06 8.41 -3.58
CA ILE A 86 -5.19 6.95 -3.49
C ILE A 86 -4.90 6.48 -2.07
N GLU A 87 -3.82 6.97 -1.47
CA GLU A 87 -3.42 6.58 -0.12
C GLU A 87 -4.46 6.93 0.93
N SER A 88 -5.27 7.97 0.69
CA SER A 88 -6.33 8.36 1.62
C SER A 88 -7.40 7.29 1.80
N TYR A 89 -7.51 6.33 0.89
CA TYR A 89 -8.46 5.22 0.97
C TYR A 89 -7.89 3.98 1.63
N LEU A 90 -6.58 3.94 1.83
CA LEU A 90 -5.94 2.77 2.43
C LEU A 90 -5.96 2.87 3.97
N PRO A 91 -5.95 1.70 4.66
CA PRO A 91 -5.75 1.68 6.11
C PRO A 91 -4.47 2.40 6.49
N ALA A 92 -4.43 2.96 7.70
CA ALA A 92 -3.24 3.63 8.20
C ALA A 92 -2.03 2.70 8.10
N GLY A 93 -0.89 3.25 7.65
CA GLY A 93 0.36 2.51 7.57
C GLY A 93 0.88 2.14 8.96
N ALA A 94 1.58 1.01 9.08
CA ALA A 94 2.23 0.63 10.32
C ALA A 94 3.36 1.62 10.62
N SER A 95 3.39 2.12 11.87
CA SER A 95 4.47 3.01 12.32
C SER A 95 5.76 2.21 12.54
N GLU A 96 6.88 2.90 12.65
CA GLU A 96 8.17 2.27 12.97
C GLU A 96 8.08 1.50 14.29
N ALA A 97 7.46 2.08 15.31
CA ALA A 97 7.27 1.43 16.61
C ALA A 97 6.42 0.16 16.49
N GLU A 98 5.36 0.20 15.70
CA GLU A 98 4.51 -0.96 15.45
C GLU A 98 5.24 -2.06 14.70
N MET A 99 6.04 -1.70 13.68
CA MET A 99 6.86 -2.67 12.95
C MET A 99 7.91 -3.30 13.86
N ASP A 100 8.60 -2.51 14.66
CA ASP A 100 9.62 -3.01 15.58
C ASP A 100 9.03 -3.94 16.65
N ALA A 101 7.85 -3.62 17.17
CA ALA A 101 7.15 -4.47 18.12
C ALA A 101 6.74 -5.80 17.47
N ALA A 102 6.25 -5.76 16.23
CA ALA A 102 5.88 -6.96 15.48
C ALA A 102 7.10 -7.84 15.19
N ILE A 103 8.23 -7.24 14.85
CA ILE A 103 9.49 -7.96 14.59
C ILE A 103 10.00 -8.60 15.87
N SER A 104 10.01 -7.87 16.98
CA SER A 104 10.43 -8.40 18.29
C SER A 104 9.60 -9.62 18.71
N LYS A 105 8.28 -9.52 18.54
CA LYS A 105 7.36 -10.61 18.81
C LYS A 105 7.64 -11.81 17.89
N ALA A 106 7.84 -11.55 16.59
CA ALA A 106 8.13 -12.59 15.62
C ALA A 106 9.43 -13.32 15.93
N ILE A 107 10.48 -12.61 16.32
CA ILE A 107 11.76 -13.20 16.73
C ILE A 107 11.58 -14.07 17.97
N SER A 108 10.81 -13.59 18.93
CA SER A 108 10.51 -14.34 20.16
C SER A 108 9.73 -15.62 19.86
N GLU A 109 8.71 -15.55 19.01
CA GLU A 109 7.87 -16.70 18.66
C GLU A 109 8.60 -17.75 17.81
N THR A 110 9.45 -17.30 16.89
CA THR A 110 10.19 -18.21 15.98
C THR A 110 11.49 -18.69 16.59
N GLY A 111 11.99 -18.05 17.63
CA GLY A 111 13.32 -18.32 18.18
C GLY A 111 14.44 -17.98 17.22
N ALA A 112 14.21 -17.09 16.27
CA ALA A 112 15.17 -16.74 15.24
C ALA A 112 16.45 -16.12 15.81
N ASN A 113 17.59 -16.60 15.36
CA ASN A 113 18.90 -16.13 15.80
C ASN A 113 19.88 -15.93 14.64
N SER A 114 19.44 -16.06 13.41
CA SER A 114 20.28 -15.88 12.23
C SER A 114 19.48 -15.40 11.03
N MET A 115 20.21 -14.90 10.03
CA MET A 115 19.62 -14.44 8.76
C MET A 115 18.89 -15.54 8.00
N LYS A 116 19.23 -16.81 8.24
CA LYS A 116 18.55 -17.95 7.62
C LYS A 116 17.07 -18.02 7.96
N GLN A 117 16.67 -17.42 9.05
CA GLN A 117 15.30 -17.43 9.57
C GLN A 117 14.51 -16.16 9.19
N MET A 118 15.09 -15.30 8.37
CA MET A 118 14.47 -14.05 7.94
C MET A 118 13.06 -14.23 7.37
N GLY A 119 12.87 -15.23 6.50
CA GLY A 119 11.57 -15.48 5.89
C GLY A 119 10.48 -15.79 6.91
N ALA A 120 10.80 -16.61 7.91
CA ALA A 120 9.88 -16.96 9.00
C ALA A 120 9.51 -15.72 9.84
N VAL A 121 10.50 -14.89 10.16
CA VAL A 121 10.29 -13.66 10.93
C VAL A 121 9.41 -12.68 10.17
N VAL A 122 9.68 -12.46 8.90
CA VAL A 122 8.86 -11.57 8.05
C VAL A 122 7.41 -12.05 8.01
N LYS A 123 7.20 -13.34 7.82
CA LYS A 123 5.85 -13.93 7.77
C LYS A 123 5.07 -13.68 9.07
N VAL A 124 5.68 -13.95 10.21
CA VAL A 124 5.04 -13.76 11.51
C VAL A 124 4.78 -12.27 11.78
N ALA A 125 5.75 -11.41 11.45
CA ALA A 125 5.60 -9.97 11.64
C ALA A 125 4.45 -9.41 10.79
N LYS A 126 4.31 -9.85 9.54
CA LYS A 126 3.19 -9.46 8.69
C LYS A 126 1.85 -9.86 9.27
N SER A 127 1.77 -11.06 9.84
CA SER A 127 0.55 -11.54 10.50
C SER A 127 0.17 -10.67 11.69
N ALA A 128 1.16 -10.22 12.48
CA ALA A 128 0.95 -9.35 13.62
C ALA A 128 0.50 -7.93 13.20
N LEU A 129 0.74 -7.54 11.94
CA LEU A 129 0.40 -6.22 11.40
C LEU A 129 -0.85 -6.26 10.51
N LEU A 130 -1.65 -7.32 10.61
CA LEU A 130 -2.90 -7.42 9.86
C LEU A 130 -3.80 -6.21 10.15
N GLY A 131 -4.43 -5.70 9.09
CA GLY A 131 -5.28 -4.51 9.20
C GLY A 131 -4.54 -3.20 9.00
N LYS A 132 -3.22 -3.22 8.84
CA LYS A 132 -2.41 -2.04 8.55
C LYS A 132 -1.68 -2.19 7.24
N THR A 133 -1.43 -1.06 6.57
CA THR A 133 -0.61 -1.06 5.35
C THR A 133 0.86 -1.18 5.73
N VAL A 134 1.53 -2.17 5.15
CA VAL A 134 2.95 -2.43 5.42
C VAL A 134 3.71 -2.51 4.11
N ASP A 135 4.79 -1.70 3.98
CA ASP A 135 5.72 -1.83 2.87
C ASP A 135 6.59 -3.06 3.14
N GLY A 136 6.44 -4.09 2.29
CA GLY A 136 7.17 -5.34 2.46
C GLY A 136 8.69 -5.18 2.42
N LYS A 137 9.19 -4.25 1.60
CA LYS A 137 10.63 -3.99 1.52
C LYS A 137 11.15 -3.35 2.80
N VAL A 138 10.44 -2.35 3.32
CA VAL A 138 10.83 -1.69 4.57
C VAL A 138 10.82 -2.69 5.71
N LEU A 139 9.80 -3.52 5.81
CA LEU A 139 9.71 -4.55 6.85
C LEU A 139 10.86 -5.56 6.73
N SER A 140 11.13 -6.04 5.52
CA SER A 140 12.22 -6.98 5.27
C SER A 140 13.58 -6.40 5.63
N ASP A 141 13.82 -5.13 5.28
CA ASP A 141 15.08 -4.45 5.61
C ASP A 141 15.25 -4.30 7.13
N ARG A 142 14.17 -4.00 7.86
CA ARG A 142 14.21 -3.91 9.32
C ARG A 142 14.45 -5.27 9.97
N VAL A 143 13.85 -6.33 9.43
CA VAL A 143 14.09 -7.70 9.92
C VAL A 143 15.55 -8.07 9.69
N ARG A 144 16.08 -7.79 8.51
CA ARG A 144 17.48 -8.06 8.18
C ARG A 144 18.42 -7.35 9.16
N ASP A 145 18.19 -6.07 9.42
CA ASP A 145 18.99 -5.29 10.34
C ASP A 145 18.97 -5.88 11.76
N ARG A 146 17.80 -6.26 12.24
CA ARG A 146 17.64 -6.88 13.57
C ARG A 146 18.36 -8.21 13.67
N LEU A 147 18.21 -9.08 12.68
CA LEU A 147 18.83 -10.41 12.69
C LEU A 147 20.34 -10.33 12.54
N SER A 148 20.85 -9.34 11.80
CA SER A 148 22.30 -9.15 11.68
C SER A 148 22.96 -8.76 13.00
N LYS A 149 22.22 -8.19 13.93
CA LYS A 149 22.73 -7.78 15.24
C LYS A 149 22.61 -8.88 16.29
N VAL A 150 21.81 -9.92 16.03
CA VAL A 150 21.59 -11.02 16.97
C VAL A 150 22.70 -12.09 16.85
N GLY A 151 23.16 -12.31 15.65
CA GLY A 151 24.21 -13.28 15.38
C GLY A 151 25.58 -12.64 15.49
#